data_96d852c8d86c75cad9f89052d97095a3
#
_entry.id   96d852c8d86c75cad9f89052d97095a3
#
_cell.length_a   1.000
_cell.length_b   1.000
_cell.length_c   1.000
_cell.angle_alpha   90.00
_cell.angle_beta   90.00
_cell.angle_gamma   90.00
#
_symmetry.space_group_name_H-M   'P 1'
#
loop_
_entity.id
_entity.type
_entity.pdbx_description
1 polymer ?
#
loop_
_entity_poly.entity_id
_entity_poly.type
_entity_poly.pdbx_seq_one_letter_code
_entity_poly.pdbx_strand_id
1 'polypeptide(L)'
;MKGENIHILEELDISGGSLDGINMEHHGFVVRGGREMENHFECLWDLFRSIPSLEQPDASVLDEFYWLNKEDPNYSKCRAINSGGKRIDTDGDFTLSKKAIKEILSLCMKKEEDLEDVKISEVFTEDFLNSNFWLYWKTMFAFEPWHSAMEMRRYLMRFVHHIGGLADFSALKFTKYN
;
A
#
# COMPACT_ATOMS: atom_id res chain seq x y z
N MET A 1 13.67 -10.69 -25.08
CA MET A 1 13.45 -9.83 -26.29
C MET A 1 14.67 -8.93 -26.39
N LYS A 2 15.15 -8.63 -27.63
CA LYS A 2 16.24 -7.66 -27.77
C LYS A 2 15.71 -6.24 -27.67
N GLY A 3 16.49 -5.33 -27.08
CA GLY A 3 16.08 -3.93 -26.89
C GLY A 3 15.72 -3.21 -28.20
N GLU A 4 16.41 -3.54 -29.28
CA GLU A 4 16.13 -3.01 -30.63
C GLU A 4 14.70 -3.28 -31.15
N ASN A 5 14.02 -4.26 -30.56
CA ASN A 5 12.64 -4.64 -30.88
C ASN A 5 11.60 -4.06 -29.92
N ILE A 6 12.01 -3.15 -29.03
CA ILE A 6 11.14 -2.50 -28.08
C ILE A 6 11.01 -1.03 -28.45
N HIS A 7 9.80 -0.61 -28.80
CA HIS A 7 9.49 0.77 -29.14
C HIS A 7 8.53 1.33 -28.11
N ILE A 8 8.93 2.40 -27.44
CA ILE A 8 8.11 3.14 -26.49
C ILE A 8 7.64 4.41 -27.18
N LEU A 9 6.33 4.59 -27.27
CA LEU A 9 5.71 5.80 -27.82
C LEU A 9 5.33 6.68 -26.63
N GLU A 10 5.92 7.86 -26.54
CA GLU A 10 5.68 8.84 -25.49
C GLU A 10 5.40 10.20 -26.13
N GLU A 11 4.36 10.87 -25.68
CA GLU A 11 3.97 12.20 -26.17
C GLU A 11 4.70 13.33 -25.43
N LEU A 12 5.11 13.06 -24.18
CA LEU A 12 5.80 14.04 -23.35
C LEU A 12 7.32 13.92 -23.48
N ASP A 13 8.02 15.00 -23.18
CA ASP A 13 9.49 15.03 -23.19
C ASP A 13 10.12 14.16 -22.10
N ILE A 14 9.32 13.69 -21.13
CA ILE A 14 9.74 12.84 -20.01
C ILE A 14 8.97 11.53 -20.06
N SER A 15 9.69 10.41 -20.14
CA SER A 15 9.08 9.09 -20.07
C SER A 15 8.56 8.76 -18.67
N GLY A 16 7.52 7.90 -18.60
CA GLY A 16 6.98 7.39 -17.34
C GLY A 16 5.61 7.93 -16.96
N GLY A 17 5.07 8.90 -17.68
CA GLY A 17 3.73 9.44 -17.45
C GLY A 17 3.50 9.91 -16.03
N SER A 18 2.53 9.31 -15.32
CA SER A 18 2.22 9.66 -13.93
C SER A 18 3.26 9.16 -12.91
N LEU A 19 4.25 8.39 -13.34
CA LEU A 19 5.38 7.96 -12.51
C LEU A 19 6.52 8.98 -12.46
N ASP A 20 6.34 10.13 -13.09
CA ASP A 20 7.33 11.19 -13.07
C ASP A 20 7.53 11.80 -11.67
N GLY A 21 8.63 12.48 -11.52
CA GLY A 21 8.94 13.30 -10.36
C GLY A 21 9.79 14.49 -10.78
N ILE A 22 9.83 15.50 -9.95
CA ILE A 22 10.63 16.69 -10.18
C ILE A 22 11.49 17.00 -8.95
N ASN A 23 12.74 17.37 -9.18
CA ASN A 23 13.57 17.98 -8.14
C ASN A 23 13.34 19.49 -8.17
N MET A 24 12.69 20.02 -7.15
CA MET A 24 12.41 21.44 -7.01
C MET A 24 13.47 22.08 -6.11
N GLU A 25 14.10 23.15 -6.60
CA GLU A 25 15.05 23.93 -5.82
C GLU A 25 14.42 24.37 -4.48
N HIS A 26 15.10 24.14 -3.38
CA HIS A 26 14.70 24.40 -1.99
C HIS A 26 13.51 23.56 -1.45
N HIS A 27 12.88 22.71 -2.26
CA HIS A 27 11.76 21.87 -1.83
C HIS A 27 12.07 20.36 -1.90
N GLY A 28 13.17 19.98 -2.56
CA GLY A 28 13.55 18.59 -2.76
C GLY A 28 12.72 17.91 -3.83
N PHE A 29 12.65 16.58 -3.76
CA PHE A 29 11.92 15.78 -4.74
C PHE A 29 10.41 15.81 -4.47
N VAL A 30 9.65 16.08 -5.52
CA VAL A 30 8.19 16.02 -5.51
C VAL A 30 7.76 14.92 -6.47
N VAL A 31 6.98 13.96 -5.97
CA VAL A 31 6.43 12.85 -6.75
C VAL A 31 4.92 12.81 -6.61
N ARG A 32 4.23 12.23 -7.60
CA ARG A 32 2.79 12.04 -7.58
C ARG A 32 2.43 10.76 -6.83
N GLY A 33 1.60 10.89 -5.80
CA GLY A 33 1.07 9.77 -5.02
C GLY A 33 2.11 9.05 -4.16
N GLY A 34 1.65 8.06 -3.42
CA GLY A 34 2.50 7.12 -2.70
C GLY A 34 2.98 6.00 -3.63
N ARG A 35 4.23 5.60 -3.49
CA ARG A 35 4.84 4.50 -4.25
C ARG A 35 5.48 3.55 -3.27
N GLU A 36 4.63 2.84 -2.57
CA GLU A 36 5.06 1.87 -1.56
C GLU A 36 5.11 0.48 -2.18
N MET A 37 6.10 -0.30 -1.79
CA MET A 37 6.28 -1.68 -2.23
C MET A 37 6.29 -2.60 -1.04
N GLU A 38 5.83 -3.81 -1.25
CA GLU A 38 5.65 -4.80 -0.21
C GLU A 38 6.64 -5.96 -0.42
N ASN A 39 7.10 -6.57 0.68
CA ASN A 39 8.14 -7.60 0.67
C ASN A 39 7.83 -8.82 -0.20
N HIS A 40 6.55 -9.05 -0.52
CA HIS A 40 6.10 -10.20 -1.31
C HIS A 40 5.70 -9.87 -2.74
N PHE A 41 6.15 -8.73 -3.27
CA PHE A 41 6.05 -8.42 -4.70
C PHE A 41 7.12 -9.19 -5.50
N GLU A 42 7.06 -10.49 -5.49
CA GLU A 42 8.15 -11.37 -5.92
C GLU A 42 8.50 -11.21 -7.39
N CYS A 43 7.50 -11.02 -8.26
CA CYS A 43 7.73 -10.73 -9.67
C CYS A 43 8.42 -9.38 -9.88
N LEU A 44 8.10 -8.37 -9.06
CA LEU A 44 8.75 -7.07 -9.10
C LEU A 44 10.21 -7.17 -8.63
N TRP A 45 10.46 -7.92 -7.57
CA TRP A 45 11.81 -8.14 -7.05
C TRP A 45 12.68 -8.92 -8.02
N ASP A 46 12.11 -9.90 -8.73
CA ASP A 46 12.83 -10.61 -9.80
C ASP A 46 13.21 -9.67 -10.95
N LEU A 47 12.27 -8.79 -11.36
CA LEU A 47 12.56 -7.75 -12.35
C LEU A 47 13.67 -6.81 -11.86
N PHE A 48 13.58 -6.29 -10.64
CA PHE A 48 14.55 -5.33 -10.10
C PHE A 48 15.96 -5.91 -9.95
N ARG A 49 16.07 -7.21 -9.70
CA ARG A 49 17.36 -7.92 -9.70
C ARG A 49 18.04 -7.88 -11.07
N SER A 50 17.28 -7.80 -12.14
CA SER A 50 17.79 -7.78 -13.51
C SER A 50 18.17 -6.39 -14.01
N ILE A 51 17.82 -5.33 -13.29
CA ILE A 51 18.07 -3.94 -13.68
C ILE A 51 19.33 -3.44 -12.98
N PRO A 52 20.37 -2.99 -13.73
CA PRO A 52 21.56 -2.43 -13.11
C PRO A 52 21.25 -1.14 -12.35
N SER A 53 21.88 -0.96 -11.19
CA SER A 53 21.89 0.31 -10.48
C SER A 53 22.59 1.40 -11.30
N LEU A 54 22.05 2.62 -11.25
CA LEU A 54 22.73 3.82 -11.78
C LEU A 54 23.65 4.45 -10.73
N GLU A 55 23.38 4.22 -9.45
CA GLU A 55 24.09 4.86 -8.34
C GLU A 55 25.25 4.01 -7.81
N GLN A 56 25.15 2.69 -7.90
CA GLN A 56 26.15 1.79 -7.34
C GLN A 56 26.70 0.84 -8.41
N PRO A 57 28.01 0.88 -8.67
CA PRO A 57 28.66 -0.08 -9.58
C PRO A 57 28.44 -1.53 -9.11
N ASP A 58 28.21 -2.42 -10.06
CA ASP A 58 28.03 -3.87 -9.84
C ASP A 58 26.83 -4.28 -8.96
N ALA A 59 25.91 -3.33 -8.67
CA ALA A 59 24.67 -3.59 -7.95
C ALA A 59 23.46 -3.55 -8.89
N SER A 60 22.36 -4.12 -8.43
CA SER A 60 21.04 -4.02 -9.07
C SER A 60 20.14 -2.99 -8.36
N VAL A 61 19.05 -2.61 -8.99
CA VAL A 61 18.01 -1.79 -8.35
C VAL A 61 17.46 -2.48 -7.09
N LEU A 62 17.41 -3.81 -7.06
CA LEU A 62 17.03 -4.56 -5.87
C LEU A 62 18.00 -4.36 -4.71
N ASP A 63 19.32 -4.33 -5.00
CA ASP A 63 20.35 -4.11 -3.98
C ASP A 63 20.27 -2.70 -3.40
N GLU A 64 20.04 -1.67 -4.25
CA GLU A 64 19.77 -0.30 -3.79
C GLU A 64 18.57 -0.23 -2.87
N PHE A 65 17.49 -0.91 -3.23
CA PHE A 65 16.27 -0.94 -2.45
C PHE A 65 16.51 -1.53 -1.05
N TYR A 66 17.23 -2.64 -0.94
CA TYR A 66 17.59 -3.22 0.36
C TYR A 66 18.52 -2.33 1.17
N TRP A 67 19.50 -1.71 0.54
CA TRP A 67 20.42 -0.78 1.18
C TRP A 67 19.66 0.42 1.74
N LEU A 68 18.81 1.07 0.94
CA LEU A 68 18.04 2.24 1.35
C LEU A 68 17.12 1.93 2.53
N ASN A 69 16.45 0.78 2.52
CA ASN A 69 15.58 0.38 3.61
C ASN A 69 16.32 -0.03 4.89
N LYS A 70 17.59 -0.41 4.79
CA LYS A 70 18.44 -0.67 5.93
C LYS A 70 18.90 0.63 6.59
N GLU A 71 19.26 1.63 5.78
CA GLU A 71 19.75 2.94 6.27
C GLU A 71 18.59 3.83 6.76
N ASP A 72 17.46 3.81 6.09
CA ASP A 72 16.25 4.56 6.45
C ASP A 72 15.01 3.64 6.56
N PRO A 73 14.90 2.87 7.63
CA PRO A 73 13.75 2.00 7.83
C PRO A 73 12.45 2.80 7.94
N ASN A 74 11.42 2.34 7.24
CA ASN A 74 10.12 3.00 7.29
C ASN A 74 9.36 2.66 8.58
N TYR A 75 9.35 3.59 9.52
CA TYR A 75 8.55 3.53 10.76
C TYR A 75 7.41 4.55 10.72
N SER A 76 6.63 4.57 9.66
CA SER A 76 5.51 5.50 9.55
C SER A 76 4.45 5.20 10.60
N LYS A 77 4.24 6.13 11.53
CA LYS A 77 3.06 6.13 12.38
C LYS A 77 1.89 6.72 11.61
N CYS A 78 0.78 5.99 11.54
CA CYS A 78 -0.44 6.52 10.95
C CYS A 78 -0.89 7.78 11.70
N ARG A 79 -1.28 8.80 10.94
CA ARG A 79 -1.81 10.06 11.47
C ARG A 79 -3.18 10.28 10.88
N ALA A 80 -4.16 10.59 11.73
CA ALA A 80 -5.51 10.94 11.31
C ALA A 80 -5.79 12.42 11.54
N ILE A 81 -6.65 12.99 10.71
CA ILE A 81 -7.13 14.37 10.81
C ILE A 81 -8.64 14.32 10.81
N ASN A 82 -9.28 15.02 11.75
CA ASN A 82 -10.73 15.12 11.78
C ASN A 82 -11.27 16.09 10.72
N SER A 83 -12.59 16.15 10.58
CA SER A 83 -13.25 17.06 9.63
C SER A 83 -12.96 18.55 9.86
N GLY A 84 -12.53 18.93 11.05
CA GLY A 84 -12.11 20.29 11.40
C GLY A 84 -10.62 20.56 11.13
N GLY A 85 -9.89 19.64 10.47
CA GLY A 85 -8.48 19.80 10.15
C GLY A 85 -7.53 19.61 11.33
N LYS A 86 -8.03 19.17 12.49
CA LYS A 86 -7.18 18.91 13.67
C LYS A 86 -6.66 17.49 13.65
N ARG A 87 -5.39 17.33 13.97
CA ARG A 87 -4.76 16.02 14.17
C ARG A 87 -5.47 15.26 15.29
N ILE A 88 -5.79 14.01 15.03
CA ILE A 88 -6.24 13.04 16.00
C ILE A 88 -5.05 12.14 16.30
N ASP A 89 -4.72 12.02 17.59
CA ASP A 89 -3.76 11.03 18.04
C ASP A 89 -4.50 9.71 18.20
N THR A 90 -4.15 8.76 17.36
CA THR A 90 -4.76 7.42 17.38
C THR A 90 -3.87 6.40 18.08
N ASP A 91 -2.61 6.77 18.40
CA ASP A 91 -1.58 5.91 19.01
C ASP A 91 -1.46 4.50 18.38
N GLY A 92 -1.87 4.38 17.10
CA GLY A 92 -1.93 3.09 16.42
C GLY A 92 -3.13 2.22 16.82
N ASP A 93 -4.07 2.74 17.60
CA ASP A 93 -5.29 2.02 17.97
C ASP A 93 -6.28 1.99 16.78
N PHE A 94 -6.64 0.78 16.40
CA PHE A 94 -7.60 0.53 15.32
C PHE A 94 -9.05 0.60 15.73
N THR A 95 -9.31 0.72 17.01
CA THR A 95 -10.68 0.72 17.58
C THR A 95 -11.55 -0.44 17.07
N LEU A 96 -10.92 -1.60 16.80
CA LEU A 96 -11.63 -2.80 16.35
C LEU A 96 -12.29 -3.50 17.54
N SER A 97 -13.60 -3.54 17.51
CA SER A 97 -14.37 -4.36 18.45
C SER A 97 -14.20 -5.86 18.17
N LYS A 98 -14.53 -6.70 19.14
CA LYS A 98 -14.58 -8.16 18.94
C LYS A 98 -15.54 -8.57 17.82
N LYS A 99 -16.59 -7.78 17.58
CA LYS A 99 -17.55 -8.01 16.50
C LYS A 99 -16.90 -7.70 15.14
N ALA A 100 -16.28 -6.54 15.02
CA ALA A 100 -15.57 -6.13 13.79
C ALA A 100 -14.45 -7.12 13.40
N ILE A 101 -13.69 -7.62 14.38
CA ILE A 101 -12.68 -8.67 14.16
C ILE A 101 -13.32 -9.95 13.59
N LYS A 102 -14.47 -10.38 14.16
CA LYS A 102 -15.18 -11.55 13.64
C LYS A 102 -15.70 -11.35 12.21
N GLU A 103 -16.14 -10.14 11.88
CA GLU A 103 -16.57 -9.78 10.52
C GLU A 103 -15.42 -9.89 9.52
N ILE A 104 -14.24 -9.37 9.88
CA ILE A 104 -13.02 -9.50 9.07
C ILE A 104 -12.68 -10.98 8.84
N LEU A 105 -12.62 -11.77 9.92
CA LEU A 105 -12.31 -13.20 9.82
C LEU A 105 -13.35 -13.95 8.98
N SER A 106 -14.63 -13.63 9.16
CA SER A 106 -15.72 -14.21 8.37
C SER A 106 -15.55 -13.92 6.88
N LEU A 107 -15.23 -12.67 6.52
CA LEU A 107 -14.95 -12.30 5.14
C LEU A 107 -13.78 -13.10 4.56
N CYS A 108 -12.68 -13.20 5.30
CA CYS A 108 -11.50 -13.96 4.85
C CYS A 108 -11.79 -15.44 4.59
N MET A 109 -12.74 -16.03 5.33
CA MET A 109 -13.14 -17.43 5.19
C MET A 109 -14.15 -17.70 4.07
N LYS A 110 -14.79 -16.68 3.53
CA LYS A 110 -15.76 -16.84 2.42
C LYS A 110 -15.02 -17.20 1.13
N LYS A 111 -15.69 -17.94 0.26
CA LYS A 111 -15.22 -18.15 -1.11
C LYS A 111 -15.51 -16.93 -1.98
N GLU A 112 -14.77 -16.77 -3.06
CA GLU A 112 -14.97 -15.64 -3.97
C GLU A 112 -16.34 -15.72 -4.66
N GLU A 113 -16.81 -16.94 -4.99
CA GLU A 113 -18.11 -17.15 -5.60
C GLU A 113 -19.28 -16.67 -4.71
N ASP A 114 -19.09 -16.72 -3.37
CA ASP A 114 -20.10 -16.24 -2.41
C ASP A 114 -20.10 -14.71 -2.26
N LEU A 115 -19.17 -14.03 -2.91
CA LEU A 115 -18.97 -12.58 -2.80
C LEU A 115 -19.22 -11.84 -4.13
N GLU A 116 -19.69 -12.55 -5.13
CA GLU A 116 -20.09 -11.96 -6.41
C GLU A 116 -21.19 -10.92 -6.15
N ASP A 117 -21.00 -9.71 -6.63
CA ASP A 117 -21.89 -8.56 -6.44
C ASP A 117 -22.18 -8.12 -4.98
N VAL A 118 -21.49 -8.71 -3.99
CA VAL A 118 -21.64 -8.31 -2.57
C VAL A 118 -20.80 -7.06 -2.28
N LYS A 119 -21.43 -6.07 -1.64
CA LYS A 119 -20.77 -4.83 -1.22
C LYS A 119 -20.13 -4.96 0.16
N ILE A 120 -19.14 -4.14 0.43
CA ILE A 120 -18.50 -4.04 1.75
C ILE A 120 -19.54 -3.72 2.84
N SER A 121 -20.48 -2.80 2.58
CA SER A 121 -21.55 -2.43 3.50
C SER A 121 -22.56 -3.55 3.80
N GLU A 122 -22.57 -4.62 3.03
CA GLU A 122 -23.44 -5.79 3.26
C GLU A 122 -22.75 -6.86 4.12
N VAL A 123 -21.42 -6.76 4.26
CA VAL A 123 -20.61 -7.69 5.06
C VAL A 123 -20.26 -7.09 6.41
N PHE A 124 -20.03 -5.81 6.47
CA PHE A 124 -19.58 -5.11 7.66
C PHE A 124 -20.67 -4.22 8.23
N THR A 125 -20.76 -4.20 9.56
CA THR A 125 -21.67 -3.31 10.28
C THR A 125 -21.04 -1.93 10.53
N GLU A 126 -21.85 -0.97 10.95
CA GLU A 126 -21.41 0.37 11.34
C GLU A 126 -20.28 0.35 12.39
N ASP A 127 -20.25 -0.67 13.23
CA ASP A 127 -19.20 -0.85 14.23
C ASP A 127 -17.80 -1.00 13.56
N PHE A 128 -17.71 -1.73 12.47
CA PHE A 128 -16.49 -1.81 11.66
C PHE A 128 -16.26 -0.53 10.85
N LEU A 129 -17.30 -0.02 10.19
CA LEU A 129 -17.18 1.14 9.29
C LEU A 129 -16.83 2.44 10.02
N ASN A 130 -17.06 2.51 11.34
CA ASN A 130 -16.66 3.63 12.18
C ASN A 130 -15.32 3.42 12.90
N SER A 131 -14.64 2.30 12.66
CA SER A 131 -13.34 2.02 13.26
C SER A 131 -12.20 2.81 12.64
N ASN A 132 -11.12 3.04 13.39
CA ASN A 132 -9.89 3.60 12.84
C ASN A 132 -9.27 2.67 11.80
N PHE A 133 -9.44 1.34 11.93
CA PHE A 133 -9.01 0.39 10.92
C PHE A 133 -9.62 0.71 9.55
N TRP A 134 -10.95 0.88 9.50
CA TRP A 134 -11.63 1.24 8.25
C TRP A 134 -11.18 2.60 7.73
N LEU A 135 -10.99 3.58 8.61
CA LEU A 135 -10.49 4.90 8.22
C LEU A 135 -9.14 4.80 7.51
N TYR A 136 -8.19 4.06 8.06
CA TYR A 136 -6.88 3.85 7.44
C TYR A 136 -6.98 3.03 6.15
N TRP A 137 -7.75 1.95 6.19
CA TRP A 137 -7.91 1.04 5.06
C TRP A 137 -8.49 1.74 3.84
N LYS A 138 -9.60 2.46 4.02
CA LYS A 138 -10.23 3.21 2.93
C LYS A 138 -9.35 4.34 2.41
N THR A 139 -8.58 4.99 3.26
CA THR A 139 -7.67 6.07 2.86
C THR A 139 -6.47 5.54 2.09
N MET A 140 -5.91 4.40 2.52
CA MET A 140 -4.74 3.79 1.90
C MET A 140 -5.05 3.17 0.54
N PHE A 141 -6.17 2.46 0.44
CA PHE A 141 -6.53 1.66 -0.73
C PHE A 141 -7.71 2.23 -1.52
N ALA A 142 -8.19 3.42 -1.17
CA ALA A 142 -9.32 4.09 -1.83
C ALA A 142 -10.62 3.26 -1.84
N PHE A 143 -10.86 2.46 -0.80
CA PHE A 143 -12.11 1.73 -0.65
C PHE A 143 -13.25 2.61 -0.16
N GLU A 144 -14.46 2.30 -0.63
CA GLU A 144 -15.72 2.88 -0.17
C GLU A 144 -16.70 1.76 0.21
N PRO A 145 -17.69 2.01 1.09
CA PRO A 145 -18.62 0.95 1.56
C PRO A 145 -19.41 0.27 0.46
N TRP A 146 -19.59 0.92 -0.67
CA TRP A 146 -20.31 0.39 -1.84
C TRP A 146 -19.43 -0.41 -2.82
N HIS A 147 -18.10 -0.48 -2.56
CA HIS A 147 -17.18 -1.29 -3.35
C HIS A 147 -17.36 -2.79 -3.07
N SER A 148 -16.76 -3.61 -3.93
CA SER A 148 -16.82 -5.08 -3.85
C SER A 148 -16.16 -5.61 -2.57
N ALA A 149 -16.91 -6.44 -1.84
CA ALA A 149 -16.39 -7.18 -0.69
C ALA A 149 -15.37 -8.25 -1.12
N MET A 150 -15.49 -8.80 -2.33
CA MET A 150 -14.51 -9.74 -2.89
C MET A 150 -13.15 -9.07 -3.07
N GLU A 151 -13.11 -7.86 -3.63
CA GLU A 151 -11.87 -7.12 -3.77
C GLU A 151 -11.26 -6.76 -2.41
N MET A 152 -12.06 -6.31 -1.46
CA MET A 152 -11.57 -6.07 -0.10
C MET A 152 -10.99 -7.34 0.53
N ARG A 153 -11.65 -8.51 0.34
CA ARG A 153 -11.11 -9.79 0.81
C ARG A 153 -9.74 -10.11 0.20
N ARG A 154 -9.58 -9.90 -1.11
CA ARG A 154 -8.31 -10.12 -1.80
C ARG A 154 -7.19 -9.27 -1.20
N TYR A 155 -7.47 -8.00 -0.94
CA TYR A 155 -6.52 -7.11 -0.27
C TYR A 155 -6.22 -7.58 1.17
N LEU A 156 -7.23 -7.91 1.95
CA LEU A 156 -7.04 -8.44 3.30
C LEU A 156 -6.19 -9.70 3.29
N MET A 157 -6.48 -10.65 2.40
CA MET A 157 -5.70 -11.88 2.27
C MET A 157 -4.26 -11.62 1.81
N ARG A 158 -4.05 -10.61 0.98
CA ARG A 158 -2.72 -10.21 0.53
C ARG A 158 -1.87 -9.66 1.66
N PHE A 159 -2.48 -8.90 2.57
CA PHE A 159 -1.77 -8.23 3.65
C PHE A 159 -1.90 -8.92 5.01
N VAL A 160 -2.58 -10.07 5.09
CA VAL A 160 -2.83 -10.77 6.36
C VAL A 160 -1.55 -11.15 7.11
N HIS A 161 -0.48 -11.44 6.42
CA HIS A 161 0.81 -11.76 7.04
C HIS A 161 1.49 -10.56 7.68
N HIS A 162 1.08 -9.34 7.33
CA HIS A 162 1.48 -8.11 7.99
C HIS A 162 0.58 -7.76 9.19
N ILE A 163 -0.60 -8.39 9.28
CA ILE A 163 -1.56 -8.18 10.36
C ILE A 163 -1.16 -8.95 11.64
N GLY A 164 -0.06 -9.70 11.61
CA GLY A 164 0.45 -10.47 12.76
C GLY A 164 0.72 -9.66 14.04
N GLY A 165 0.67 -8.35 13.94
CA GLY A 165 0.63 -7.42 15.05
C GLY A 165 -0.61 -6.54 14.95
N LEU A 166 -1.80 -7.09 15.15
CA LEU A 166 -3.05 -6.32 15.24
C LEU A 166 -3.02 -5.20 16.31
N ALA A 167 -1.98 -5.18 17.13
CA ALA A 167 -1.71 -4.10 18.09
C ALA A 167 -0.71 -3.05 17.54
N ASP A 168 -0.04 -3.31 16.43
CA ASP A 168 1.01 -2.42 15.93
C ASP A 168 1.06 -2.44 14.39
N PHE A 169 0.40 -1.46 13.76
CA PHE A 169 0.53 -1.20 12.32
C PHE A 169 1.92 -0.71 11.92
N SER A 170 2.82 -0.48 12.87
CA SER A 170 4.23 -0.32 12.54
C SER A 170 4.82 -1.57 11.89
N ALA A 171 4.11 -2.71 11.95
CA ALA A 171 4.43 -3.94 11.26
C ALA A 171 4.00 -3.97 9.78
N LEU A 172 3.17 -3.06 9.29
CA LEU A 172 3.06 -2.77 7.87
C LEU A 172 4.33 -2.02 7.43
N LYS A 173 5.41 -2.75 7.34
CA LYS A 173 6.65 -2.26 6.75
C LYS A 173 6.46 -2.16 5.24
N PHE A 174 5.79 -1.10 4.81
CA PHE A 174 5.88 -0.68 3.43
C PHE A 174 7.30 -0.17 3.22
N THR A 175 8.04 -0.85 2.41
CA THR A 175 9.34 -0.41 1.97
C THR A 175 9.13 0.80 1.06
N LYS A 176 9.61 1.97 1.47
CA LYS A 176 9.63 3.15 0.62
C LYS A 176 10.57 2.90 -0.55
N TYR A 177 10.07 3.12 -1.75
CA TYR A 177 10.88 3.45 -2.91
C TYR A 177 10.36 4.77 -3.46
N ASN A 178 11.20 5.78 -3.44
CA ASN A 178 10.92 7.08 -4.07
C ASN A 178 11.71 7.19 -5.35
#